data_3b00f369ca845cdfedf8b716567ad5dd
#
_entry.id   3b00f369ca845cdfedf8b716567ad5dd
#
_cell.length_a   1.000
_cell.length_b   1.000
_cell.length_c   1.000
_cell.angle_alpha   90.00
_cell.angle_beta   90.00
_cell.angle_gamma   90.00
#
_symmetry.space_group_name_H-M   'P 1'
#
loop_
_entity.id
_entity.type
_entity.pdbx_description
1 polymer ?
#
loop_
_entity_poly.entity_id
_entity_poly.type
_entity_poly.pdbx_seq_one_letter_code
_entity_poly.pdbx_strand_id
1 'polypeptide(L)'
;MRLLVVPLLACLLAAGCSNDPQADYCDAVEEHQESLTEIAADEDAGAIFGALDTYDDLREKAPRDIADDWDAVIDPLRRLEDVLAHHDVDPSSYAADEPPSDLDDEAREVGSEQTVTAMAAVEQHALDVCGTPLSR
;
A
#
# COMPACT_ATOMS: atom_id res chain seq x y z
N MET A 1 -5.88 -1.12 70.16
CA MET A 1 -5.49 -0.14 69.17
C MET A 1 -4.67 -0.89 68.12
N ARG A 2 -5.30 -1.37 67.02
CA ARG A 2 -4.69 -2.20 65.97
C ARG A 2 -4.51 -1.32 64.74
N LEU A 3 -3.28 -0.98 64.41
CA LEU A 3 -2.90 -0.29 63.20
C LEU A 3 -2.98 -1.25 62.04
N LEU A 4 -3.93 -1.03 61.13
CA LEU A 4 -4.01 -1.67 59.83
C LEU A 4 -3.07 -0.94 58.86
N VAL A 5 -1.96 -1.59 58.55
CA VAL A 5 -1.07 -1.15 57.48
C VAL A 5 -1.65 -1.66 56.16
N VAL A 6 -2.14 -0.74 55.33
CA VAL A 6 -2.58 -1.02 53.96
C VAL A 6 -1.35 -0.93 53.05
N PRO A 7 -0.99 -2.01 52.33
CA PRO A 7 0.07 -1.88 51.33
C PRO A 7 -0.50 -1.18 50.08
N LEU A 8 0.06 -0.03 49.77
CA LEU A 8 -0.18 0.71 48.54
C LEU A 8 0.49 -0.05 47.38
N LEU A 9 -0.32 -0.78 46.64
CA LEU A 9 0.13 -1.49 45.44
C LEU A 9 0.30 -0.46 44.33
N ALA A 10 1.52 0.00 44.12
CA ALA A 10 1.90 0.86 43.00
C ALA A 10 1.87 0.01 41.69
N CYS A 11 0.80 0.12 40.92
CA CYS A 11 0.76 -0.35 39.54
C CYS A 11 1.71 0.52 38.70
N LEU A 12 2.92 0.03 38.45
CA LEU A 12 3.79 0.54 37.40
C LEU A 12 3.12 0.22 36.05
N LEU A 13 2.47 1.20 35.48
CA LEU A 13 2.09 1.20 34.07
C LEU A 13 3.42 1.33 33.29
N ALA A 14 3.99 0.19 32.92
CA ALA A 14 5.00 0.14 31.88
C ALA A 14 4.31 0.58 30.57
N ALA A 15 4.42 1.86 30.23
CA ALA A 15 4.19 2.34 28.90
C ALA A 15 5.29 1.74 28.02
N GLY A 16 5.09 0.50 27.59
CA GLY A 16 5.88 -0.09 26.55
C GLY A 16 5.58 0.68 25.26
N CYS A 17 6.56 1.44 24.77
CA CYS A 17 6.60 1.80 23.36
C CYS A 17 6.82 0.50 22.57
N SER A 18 5.78 -0.27 22.37
CA SER A 18 5.77 -1.31 21.35
C SER A 18 5.50 -0.58 20.02
N ASN A 19 6.51 -0.53 19.14
CA ASN A 19 6.26 -0.30 17.74
C ASN A 19 5.32 -1.43 17.33
N ASP A 20 4.05 -1.11 17.14
CA ASP A 20 3.05 -2.01 16.61
C ASP A 20 3.10 -1.87 15.08
N PRO A 21 3.61 -2.88 14.34
CA PRO A 21 3.70 -2.80 12.88
C PRO A 21 2.35 -2.54 12.21
N GLN A 22 1.25 -2.97 12.84
CA GLN A 22 -0.08 -2.70 12.35
C GLN A 22 -0.47 -1.23 12.52
N ALA A 23 -0.09 -0.60 13.63
CA ALA A 23 -0.35 0.83 13.86
C ALA A 23 0.42 1.68 12.85
N ASP A 24 1.71 1.39 12.63
CA ASP A 24 2.55 2.11 11.65
C ASP A 24 2.00 1.99 10.22
N TYR A 25 1.48 0.80 9.85
CA TYR A 25 0.82 0.59 8.56
C TYR A 25 -0.48 1.37 8.44
N CYS A 26 -1.34 1.34 9.47
CA CYS A 26 -2.61 2.05 9.45
C CYS A 26 -2.43 3.58 9.42
N ASP A 27 -1.43 4.10 10.12
CA ASP A 27 -1.08 5.52 10.06
C ASP A 27 -0.66 5.92 8.63
N ALA A 28 0.11 5.09 7.94
CA ALA A 28 0.49 5.32 6.55
C ALA A 28 -0.71 5.23 5.59
N VAL A 29 -1.64 4.29 5.80
CA VAL A 29 -2.89 4.20 5.02
C VAL A 29 -3.71 5.48 5.15
N GLU A 30 -3.87 6.02 6.37
CA GLU A 30 -4.58 7.27 6.58
C GLU A 30 -3.88 8.47 5.93
N GLU A 31 -2.54 8.54 6.06
CA GLU A 31 -1.72 9.61 5.49
C GLU A 31 -1.84 9.67 3.96
N HIS A 32 -1.83 8.52 3.31
CA HIS A 32 -1.80 8.43 1.84
C HIS A 32 -3.18 8.34 1.18
N GLN A 33 -4.27 8.16 1.95
CA GLN A 33 -5.61 7.94 1.40
C GLN A 33 -6.08 9.03 0.44
N GLU A 34 -5.83 10.32 0.74
CA GLU A 34 -6.25 11.43 -0.10
C GLU A 34 -5.54 11.38 -1.47
N SER A 35 -4.21 11.20 -1.46
CA SER A 35 -3.41 11.10 -2.67
C SER A 35 -3.79 9.88 -3.53
N LEU A 36 -4.00 8.73 -2.91
CA LEU A 36 -4.45 7.52 -3.62
C LEU A 36 -5.85 7.67 -4.20
N THR A 37 -6.74 8.41 -3.52
CA THR A 37 -8.08 8.71 -4.02
C THR A 37 -8.01 9.61 -5.26
N GLU A 38 -7.14 10.62 -5.26
CA GLU A 38 -6.93 11.49 -6.42
C GLU A 38 -6.41 10.70 -7.62
N ILE A 39 -5.40 9.83 -7.40
CA ILE A 39 -4.85 8.96 -8.45
C ILE A 39 -5.90 7.99 -8.99
N ALA A 40 -6.70 7.37 -8.11
CA ALA A 40 -7.75 6.45 -8.53
C ALA A 40 -8.90 7.12 -9.30
N ALA A 41 -9.10 8.42 -9.11
CA ALA A 41 -10.09 9.22 -9.82
C ALA A 41 -9.58 9.77 -11.16
N ASP A 42 -8.27 9.65 -11.43
CA ASP A 42 -7.68 10.09 -12.68
C ASP A 42 -8.04 9.09 -13.80
N GLU A 43 -8.46 9.62 -14.95
CA GLU A 43 -8.80 8.81 -16.12
C GLU A 43 -7.55 8.44 -16.97
N ASP A 44 -6.39 9.03 -16.64
CA ASP A 44 -5.13 8.75 -17.34
C ASP A 44 -4.50 7.44 -16.82
N ALA A 45 -4.28 6.50 -17.72
CA ALA A 45 -3.63 5.23 -17.38
C ALA A 45 -2.22 5.42 -16.77
N GLY A 46 -1.55 6.51 -17.11
CA GLY A 46 -0.24 6.87 -16.57
C GLY A 46 -0.25 7.32 -15.11
N ALA A 47 -1.41 7.75 -14.60
CA ALA A 47 -1.54 8.23 -13.22
C ALA A 47 -1.14 7.17 -12.17
N ILE A 48 -1.34 5.88 -12.47
CA ILE A 48 -1.00 4.78 -11.57
C ILE A 48 0.50 4.74 -11.21
N PHE A 49 1.39 5.18 -12.12
CA PHE A 49 2.83 5.25 -11.82
C PHE A 49 3.16 6.29 -10.76
N GLY A 50 2.33 7.32 -10.61
CA GLY A 50 2.43 8.30 -9.52
C GLY A 50 2.14 7.71 -8.14
N ALA A 51 1.49 6.55 -8.06
CA ALA A 51 1.22 5.86 -6.79
C ALA A 51 2.38 4.97 -6.32
N LEU A 52 3.36 4.65 -7.17
CA LEU A 52 4.38 3.65 -6.87
C LEU A 52 5.19 3.94 -5.62
N ASP A 53 5.62 5.18 -5.42
CA ASP A 53 6.38 5.56 -4.21
C ASP A 53 5.51 5.43 -2.94
N THR A 54 4.22 5.72 -3.06
CA THR A 54 3.25 5.52 -1.98
C THR A 54 3.02 4.04 -1.69
N TYR A 55 2.91 3.20 -2.73
CA TYR A 55 2.79 1.76 -2.58
C TYR A 55 4.03 1.14 -1.94
N ASP A 56 5.24 1.59 -2.30
CA ASP A 56 6.48 1.16 -1.66
C ASP A 56 6.50 1.51 -0.16
N ASP A 57 6.08 2.71 0.22
CA ASP A 57 5.98 3.13 1.62
C ASP A 57 4.96 2.27 2.40
N LEU A 58 3.80 2.01 1.82
CA LEU A 58 2.80 1.12 2.42
C LEU A 58 3.32 -0.32 2.53
N ARG A 59 4.02 -0.82 1.50
CA ARG A 59 4.65 -2.15 1.50
C ARG A 59 5.71 -2.29 2.59
N GLU A 60 6.55 -1.26 2.79
CA GLU A 60 7.60 -1.27 3.82
C GLU A 60 6.99 -1.39 5.23
N LYS A 61 5.86 -0.78 5.46
CA LYS A 61 5.14 -0.79 6.74
C LYS A 61 4.14 -1.94 6.88
N ALA A 62 3.86 -2.65 5.78
CA ALA A 62 2.84 -3.70 5.75
C ALA A 62 3.15 -4.85 6.71
N PRO A 63 2.15 -5.35 7.45
CA PRO A 63 2.24 -6.61 8.16
C PRO A 63 2.60 -7.77 7.21
N ARG A 64 3.23 -8.81 7.76
CA ARG A 64 3.75 -9.93 6.95
C ARG A 64 2.70 -10.70 6.17
N ASP A 65 1.49 -10.71 6.65
CA ASP A 65 0.34 -11.42 6.06
C ASP A 65 -0.21 -10.75 4.80
N ILE A 66 0.14 -9.47 4.54
CA ILE A 66 -0.27 -8.73 3.34
C ILE A 66 0.93 -8.25 2.48
N ALA A 67 2.15 -8.47 2.95
CA ALA A 67 3.35 -8.00 2.29
C ALA A 67 3.54 -8.59 0.88
N ASP A 68 3.25 -9.88 0.71
CA ASP A 68 3.38 -10.58 -0.58
C ASP A 68 2.32 -10.07 -1.61
N ASP A 69 1.13 -9.67 -1.13
CA ASP A 69 0.11 -9.07 -2.00
C ASP A 69 0.54 -7.67 -2.46
N TRP A 70 1.17 -6.87 -1.59
CA TRP A 70 1.79 -5.61 -2.01
C TRP A 70 2.86 -5.82 -3.08
N ASP A 71 3.75 -6.81 -2.92
CA ASP A 71 4.77 -7.13 -3.93
C ASP A 71 4.11 -7.54 -5.25
N ALA A 72 3.02 -8.31 -5.21
CA ALA A 72 2.28 -8.71 -6.42
C ALA A 72 1.57 -7.54 -7.14
N VAL A 73 1.30 -6.44 -6.45
CA VAL A 73 0.79 -5.19 -7.05
C VAL A 73 1.93 -4.35 -7.62
N ILE A 74 3.01 -4.17 -6.86
CA ILE A 74 4.09 -3.23 -7.18
C ILE A 74 4.99 -3.76 -8.31
N ASP A 75 5.39 -5.03 -8.25
CA ASP A 75 6.36 -5.61 -9.18
C ASP A 75 5.96 -5.50 -10.66
N PRO A 76 4.70 -5.80 -11.06
CA PRO A 76 4.28 -5.62 -12.45
C PRO A 76 4.33 -4.16 -12.90
N LEU A 77 3.95 -3.23 -12.04
CA LEU A 77 3.99 -1.79 -12.34
C LEU A 77 5.42 -1.29 -12.51
N ARG A 78 6.35 -1.70 -11.65
CA ARG A 78 7.77 -1.36 -11.76
C ARG A 78 8.38 -1.92 -13.03
N ARG A 79 8.08 -3.17 -13.39
CA ARG A 79 8.55 -3.75 -14.67
C ARG A 79 8.03 -2.98 -15.87
N LEU A 80 6.75 -2.59 -15.86
CA LEU A 80 6.17 -1.79 -16.94
C LEU A 80 6.83 -0.40 -17.02
N GLU A 81 7.05 0.26 -15.88
CA GLU A 81 7.77 1.54 -15.81
C GLU A 81 9.18 1.43 -16.42
N ASP A 82 9.94 0.39 -16.07
CA ASP A 82 11.28 0.14 -16.61
C ASP A 82 11.26 -0.08 -18.12
N VAL A 83 10.30 -0.83 -18.64
CA VAL A 83 10.18 -1.07 -20.09
C VAL A 83 9.78 0.21 -20.81
N LEU A 84 8.86 1.01 -20.28
CA LEU A 84 8.52 2.32 -20.82
C LEU A 84 9.77 3.23 -20.90
N ALA A 85 10.57 3.26 -19.84
CA ALA A 85 11.81 4.02 -19.81
C ALA A 85 12.82 3.56 -20.87
N HIS A 86 12.92 2.26 -21.16
CA HIS A 86 13.77 1.72 -22.23
C HIS A 86 13.32 2.14 -23.63
N HIS A 87 12.05 2.44 -23.80
CA HIS A 87 11.48 2.93 -25.06
C HIS A 87 11.39 4.47 -25.13
N ASP A 88 12.00 5.19 -24.18
CA ASP A 88 11.91 6.66 -24.07
C ASP A 88 10.45 7.16 -23.94
N VAL A 89 9.56 6.34 -23.39
CA VAL A 89 8.17 6.71 -23.10
C VAL A 89 8.08 7.18 -21.66
N ASP A 90 7.55 8.38 -21.45
CA ASP A 90 7.26 8.88 -20.09
C ASP A 90 6.09 8.10 -19.50
N PRO A 91 6.24 7.46 -18.32
CA PRO A 91 5.17 6.72 -17.67
C PRO A 91 3.88 7.55 -17.51
N SER A 92 3.99 8.84 -17.19
CA SER A 92 2.85 9.74 -17.05
C SER A 92 2.08 10.00 -18.34
N SER A 93 2.70 9.73 -19.50
CA SER A 93 2.09 9.87 -20.83
C SER A 93 1.68 8.54 -21.45
N TYR A 94 1.78 7.45 -20.68
CA TYR A 94 1.39 6.12 -21.14
C TYR A 94 -0.09 6.03 -21.45
N ALA A 95 -0.41 5.67 -22.69
CA ALA A 95 -1.77 5.43 -23.15
C ALA A 95 -1.97 3.93 -23.39
N ALA A 96 -2.83 3.31 -22.61
CA ALA A 96 -3.11 1.87 -22.69
C ALA A 96 -3.74 1.45 -24.05
N ASP A 97 -4.29 2.40 -24.80
CA ASP A 97 -5.00 2.15 -26.05
C ASP A 97 -4.08 1.87 -27.25
N GLU A 98 -2.82 2.30 -27.18
CA GLU A 98 -1.82 2.12 -28.24
C GLU A 98 -0.45 1.74 -27.68
N PRO A 99 -0.32 0.64 -26.93
CA PRO A 99 0.97 0.22 -26.44
C PRO A 99 1.87 -0.22 -27.60
N PRO A 100 3.18 0.07 -27.56
CA PRO A 100 4.12 -0.61 -28.42
C PRO A 100 4.00 -2.13 -28.27
N SER A 101 4.15 -2.89 -29.36
CA SER A 101 3.89 -4.35 -29.36
C SER A 101 4.76 -5.15 -28.37
N ASP A 102 5.91 -4.60 -27.99
CA ASP A 102 6.86 -5.18 -27.04
C ASP A 102 6.45 -4.95 -25.58
N LEU A 103 5.48 -4.05 -25.33
CA LEU A 103 4.95 -3.75 -23.99
C LEU A 103 3.70 -4.58 -23.64
N ASP A 104 3.19 -5.33 -24.62
CA ASP A 104 1.96 -6.09 -24.46
C ASP A 104 2.01 -7.09 -23.29
N ASP A 105 3.16 -7.72 -23.06
CA ASP A 105 3.29 -8.74 -22.02
C ASP A 105 3.33 -8.12 -20.62
N GLU A 106 4.08 -7.02 -20.44
CA GLU A 106 4.16 -6.27 -19.18
C GLU A 106 2.83 -5.59 -18.85
N ALA A 107 2.17 -5.01 -19.86
CA ALA A 107 0.86 -4.39 -19.68
C ALA A 107 -0.21 -5.43 -19.28
N ARG A 108 -0.16 -6.65 -19.87
CA ARG A 108 -1.05 -7.74 -19.44
C ARG A 108 -0.77 -8.23 -18.03
N GLU A 109 0.47 -8.23 -17.59
CA GLU A 109 0.83 -8.64 -16.23
C GLU A 109 0.23 -7.67 -15.19
N VAL A 110 0.26 -6.36 -15.44
CA VAL A 110 -0.40 -5.35 -14.59
C VAL A 110 -1.90 -5.59 -14.49
N GLY A 111 -2.55 -5.98 -15.60
CA GLY A 111 -3.97 -6.34 -15.63
C GLY A 111 -4.26 -7.81 -15.34
N SER A 112 -3.28 -8.59 -14.89
CA SER A 112 -3.46 -10.03 -14.64
C SER A 112 -4.44 -10.29 -13.49
N GLU A 113 -5.07 -11.45 -13.50
CA GLU A 113 -5.96 -11.90 -12.41
C GLU A 113 -5.21 -11.91 -11.06
N GLN A 114 -3.93 -12.26 -11.07
CA GLN A 114 -3.09 -12.25 -9.87
C GLN A 114 -2.94 -10.83 -9.30
N THR A 115 -2.56 -9.86 -10.13
CA THR A 115 -2.38 -8.46 -9.70
C THR A 115 -3.70 -7.86 -9.22
N VAL A 116 -4.80 -8.09 -9.95
CA VAL A 116 -6.14 -7.62 -9.56
C VAL A 116 -6.59 -8.23 -8.23
N THR A 117 -6.33 -9.53 -8.02
CA THR A 117 -6.67 -10.22 -6.76
C THR A 117 -5.83 -9.69 -5.61
N ALA A 118 -4.53 -9.46 -5.82
CA ALA A 118 -3.64 -8.88 -4.83
C ALA A 118 -4.06 -7.45 -4.44
N MET A 119 -4.43 -6.61 -5.43
CA MET A 119 -4.95 -5.27 -5.15
C MET A 119 -6.21 -5.31 -4.30
N ALA A 120 -7.16 -6.20 -4.63
CA ALA A 120 -8.36 -6.38 -3.82
C ALA A 120 -8.05 -6.88 -2.41
N ALA A 121 -7.01 -7.70 -2.23
CA ALA A 121 -6.57 -8.18 -0.92
C ALA A 121 -5.99 -7.03 -0.06
N VAL A 122 -5.13 -6.17 -0.62
CA VAL A 122 -4.58 -5.04 0.12
C VAL A 122 -5.64 -3.99 0.45
N GLU A 123 -6.60 -3.73 -0.44
CA GLU A 123 -7.74 -2.84 -0.17
C GLU A 123 -8.62 -3.38 0.96
N GLN A 124 -8.96 -4.67 0.90
CA GLN A 124 -9.77 -5.32 1.92
C GLN A 124 -9.05 -5.35 3.27
N HIS A 125 -7.76 -5.66 3.27
CA HIS A 125 -6.95 -5.66 4.49
C HIS A 125 -6.91 -4.27 5.15
N ALA A 126 -6.66 -3.21 4.38
CA ALA A 126 -6.66 -1.84 4.90
C ALA A 126 -8.01 -1.50 5.56
N LEU A 127 -9.12 -1.88 4.92
CA LEU A 127 -10.46 -1.65 5.46
C LEU A 127 -10.73 -2.47 6.73
N ASP A 128 -10.37 -3.76 6.74
CA ASP A 128 -10.66 -4.66 7.85
C ASP A 128 -9.80 -4.38 9.08
N VAL A 129 -8.53 -4.03 8.88
CA VAL A 129 -7.53 -3.88 9.94
C VAL A 129 -7.41 -2.44 10.41
N CYS A 130 -7.46 -1.47 9.49
CA CYS A 130 -7.34 -0.05 9.78
C CYS A 130 -8.69 0.68 9.85
N GLY A 131 -9.77 0.07 9.33
CA GLY A 131 -11.06 0.74 9.20
C GLY A 131 -11.08 1.85 8.16
N THR A 132 -10.01 1.98 7.38
CA THR A 132 -9.79 3.03 6.40
C THR A 132 -9.52 2.39 5.03
N PRO A 133 -10.35 2.65 4.00
CA PRO A 133 -10.06 2.17 2.65
C PRO A 133 -8.85 2.91 2.07
N LEU A 134 -8.10 2.27 1.16
CA LEU A 134 -6.95 2.90 0.48
C LEU A 134 -7.37 4.09 -0.39
N SER A 135 -8.52 4.00 -1.04
CA SER A 135 -9.12 5.08 -1.84
C SER A 135 -10.62 5.19 -1.58
N ARG A 136 -11.22 6.34 -1.90
CA ARG A 136 -12.65 6.61 -1.70
C ARG A 136 -13.36 6.94 -3.00
#